data_77071a22448145069c00a431b22abe25
#
_entry.id   77071a22448145069c00a431b22abe25
#
_cell.length_a   1.000
_cell.length_b   1.000
_cell.length_c   1.000
_cell.angle_alpha   90.00
_cell.angle_beta   90.00
_cell.angle_gamma   90.00
#
_symmetry.space_group_name_H-M   'P 1'
#
loop_
_entity.id
_entity.type
_entity.pdbx_description
1 polymer ?
#
loop_
_entity_poly.entity_id
_entity_poly.type
_entity_poly.pdbx_seq_one_letter_code
_entity_poly.pdbx_strand_id
1 'polypeptide(L)'
;PTYSLSFGDKTVIKPSKLGLELANDTDLTDGFELVATKELTFDDTWQPVWGETKDIRNHYNELLAELRQPSTGRLMNLRFRVYDDGVGFRYEFPVQPNLVYFVVAEEHTQFAMAGDHIAWWIAGDYDTQEYDYTESRLSEIRGKMAGAISDNASQTQFSPTGVQTSLQMKTDDGLYINIHEAALVDYSCMHLNLDDKNLVFESWLTPDAVGNKAYMQAPAKTPWRTVMVSDDARQMLASNLILNLNEP
;
A
#
# COMPACT_ATOMS: atom_id res chain seq x y z
N PRO A 1 11.04 -9.84 4.53
CA PRO A 1 11.63 -8.65 3.91
C PRO A 1 11.19 -7.37 4.64
N THR A 2 12.00 -6.28 4.50
CA THR A 2 11.68 -4.96 5.05
C THR A 2 12.09 -3.88 4.06
N TYR A 3 11.42 -2.73 4.13
CA TYR A 3 11.76 -1.53 3.37
C TYR A 3 11.70 -0.30 4.27
N SER A 4 12.28 0.80 3.82
CA SER A 4 12.14 2.12 4.41
C SER A 4 12.07 3.17 3.30
N LEU A 5 11.53 4.36 3.61
CA LEU A 5 11.40 5.46 2.66
C LEU A 5 11.89 6.76 3.29
N SER A 6 12.68 7.51 2.52
CA SER A 6 13.13 8.86 2.87
C SER A 6 12.84 9.83 1.72
N PHE A 7 12.59 11.09 2.05
CA PHE A 7 12.49 12.20 1.13
C PHE A 7 13.63 13.19 1.43
N GLY A 8 14.64 13.21 0.58
CA GLY A 8 15.90 13.88 0.92
C GLY A 8 16.56 13.21 2.15
N ASP A 9 16.84 14.01 3.16
CA ASP A 9 17.39 13.57 4.45
C ASP A 9 16.33 13.22 5.50
N LYS A 10 15.03 13.40 5.17
CA LYS A 10 13.91 13.17 6.07
C LYS A 10 13.39 11.74 5.96
N THR A 11 13.30 11.02 7.07
CA THR A 11 12.64 9.72 7.12
C THR A 11 11.14 9.89 7.01
N VAL A 12 10.51 9.19 6.07
CA VAL A 12 9.06 9.15 5.86
C VAL A 12 8.48 7.87 6.46
N ILE A 13 9.03 6.72 6.09
CA ILE A 13 8.67 5.41 6.62
C ILE A 13 9.91 4.75 7.20
N LYS A 14 9.84 4.38 8.47
CA LYS A 14 10.86 3.60 9.18
C LYS A 14 10.85 2.14 8.66
N PRO A 15 11.85 1.31 9.00
CA PRO A 15 11.86 -0.08 8.58
C PRO A 15 10.52 -0.78 8.84
N SER A 16 9.87 -1.20 7.76
CA SER A 16 8.52 -1.75 7.71
C SER A 16 8.54 -3.12 7.06
N LYS A 17 7.79 -4.06 7.60
CA LYS A 17 7.74 -5.44 7.11
C LYS A 17 6.87 -5.55 5.86
N LEU A 18 7.19 -6.57 5.06
CA LEU A 18 6.44 -6.99 3.88
C LEU A 18 6.19 -8.50 3.95
N GLY A 19 5.02 -8.93 3.52
CA GLY A 19 4.69 -10.35 3.43
C GLY A 19 3.20 -10.62 3.23
N LEU A 20 2.88 -11.89 3.00
CA LEU A 20 1.51 -12.37 2.87
C LEU A 20 1.32 -13.61 3.73
N GLU A 21 0.19 -13.66 4.43
CA GLU A 21 -0.33 -14.84 5.08
C GLU A 21 -1.17 -15.64 4.07
N LEU A 22 -0.93 -16.94 3.99
CA LEU A 22 -1.67 -17.83 3.09
C LEU A 22 -2.67 -18.68 3.86
N ALA A 23 -3.87 -18.81 3.32
CA ALA A 23 -4.89 -19.68 3.92
C ALA A 23 -4.48 -21.15 3.84
N ASN A 24 -4.33 -21.78 4.99
CA ASN A 24 -3.98 -23.20 5.14
C ASN A 24 -2.65 -23.62 4.49
N ASP A 25 -1.70 -22.72 4.36
CA ASP A 25 -0.40 -22.97 3.77
C ASP A 25 0.72 -22.20 4.50
N THR A 26 1.99 -22.44 4.15
CA THR A 26 3.12 -21.73 4.71
C THR A 26 3.16 -20.27 4.24
N ASP A 27 3.25 -19.35 5.18
CA ASP A 27 3.26 -17.92 4.93
C ASP A 27 4.47 -17.45 4.13
N LEU A 28 4.25 -16.36 3.42
CA LEU A 28 5.28 -15.62 2.66
C LEU A 28 5.68 -14.34 3.40
N THR A 29 5.95 -14.45 4.71
CA THR A 29 6.29 -13.31 5.58
C THR A 29 7.77 -13.24 5.92
N ASP A 30 8.44 -14.39 6.03
CA ASP A 30 9.84 -14.47 6.45
C ASP A 30 10.62 -15.61 5.76
N GLY A 31 11.85 -15.86 6.22
CA GLY A 31 12.69 -16.95 5.72
C GLY A 31 13.15 -16.79 4.27
N PHE A 32 13.14 -15.58 3.71
CA PHE A 32 13.56 -15.32 2.35
C PHE A 32 15.05 -15.05 2.24
N GLU A 33 15.64 -15.56 1.15
CA GLU A 33 16.95 -15.21 0.65
C GLU A 33 16.80 -14.38 -0.62
N LEU A 34 17.67 -13.37 -0.78
CA LEU A 34 17.77 -12.58 -2.00
C LEU A 34 18.52 -13.41 -3.07
N VAL A 35 17.86 -13.69 -4.18
CA VAL A 35 18.43 -14.44 -5.30
C VAL A 35 19.14 -13.52 -6.28
N ALA A 36 18.48 -12.44 -6.67
CA ALA A 36 18.99 -11.45 -7.60
C ALA A 36 18.28 -10.10 -7.45
N THR A 37 18.92 -9.06 -7.98
CA THR A 37 18.30 -7.75 -8.18
C THR A 37 18.44 -7.34 -9.64
N LYS A 38 17.43 -6.62 -10.15
CA LYS A 38 17.46 -5.96 -11.46
C LYS A 38 17.04 -4.52 -11.28
N GLU A 39 17.81 -3.63 -11.89
CA GLU A 39 17.54 -2.20 -11.84
C GLU A 39 17.38 -1.66 -13.26
N LEU A 40 16.47 -0.70 -13.42
CA LEU A 40 16.31 0.04 -14.67
C LEU A 40 15.83 1.46 -14.39
N THR A 41 16.05 2.35 -15.33
CA THR A 41 15.41 3.67 -15.39
C THR A 41 14.48 3.67 -16.61
N PHE A 42 13.27 4.16 -16.43
CA PHE A 42 12.27 4.31 -17.47
C PHE A 42 11.88 5.79 -17.61
N ASP A 43 11.75 6.26 -18.84
CA ASP A 43 11.31 7.61 -19.14
C ASP A 43 10.58 7.61 -20.49
N ASP A 44 9.26 7.75 -20.45
CA ASP A 44 8.41 7.82 -21.64
C ASP A 44 7.21 8.72 -21.35
N THR A 45 6.49 9.09 -22.40
CA THR A 45 5.26 9.90 -22.29
C THR A 45 4.12 9.18 -22.98
N TRP A 46 2.99 9.06 -22.27
CA TRP A 46 1.79 8.41 -22.77
C TRP A 46 0.58 9.35 -22.73
N GLN A 47 -0.48 8.98 -23.42
CA GLN A 47 -1.70 9.77 -23.49
C GLN A 47 -2.88 8.93 -22.96
N PRO A 48 -3.58 9.37 -21.91
CA PRO A 48 -4.81 8.72 -21.47
C PRO A 48 -5.91 8.92 -22.51
N VAL A 49 -6.88 7.99 -22.53
CA VAL A 49 -8.04 8.05 -23.43
C VAL A 49 -8.87 9.31 -23.16
N TRP A 50 -8.95 9.74 -21.92
CA TRP A 50 -9.64 10.95 -21.44
C TRP A 50 -8.98 11.41 -20.13
N GLY A 51 -9.22 12.66 -19.74
CA GLY A 51 -8.67 13.22 -18.50
C GLY A 51 -8.27 14.69 -18.69
N GLU A 52 -7.76 15.29 -17.63
CA GLU A 52 -7.37 16.70 -17.58
C GLU A 52 -6.02 16.96 -18.26
N THR A 53 -5.13 15.96 -18.24
CA THR A 53 -3.77 16.05 -18.78
C THR A 53 -3.64 15.18 -20.01
N LYS A 54 -3.26 15.78 -21.14
CA LYS A 54 -3.13 15.08 -22.42
C LYS A 54 -1.87 14.21 -22.47
N ASP A 55 -0.73 14.76 -22.04
CA ASP A 55 0.57 14.10 -22.12
C ASP A 55 1.10 13.87 -20.71
N ILE A 56 1.19 12.61 -20.27
CA ILE A 56 1.65 12.22 -18.94
C ILE A 56 3.02 11.58 -19.08
N ARG A 57 4.04 12.22 -18.48
CA ARG A 57 5.37 11.63 -18.38
C ARG A 57 5.37 10.53 -17.33
N ASN A 58 5.91 9.37 -17.69
CA ASN A 58 6.15 8.24 -16.80
C ASN A 58 7.66 8.06 -16.65
N HIS A 59 8.22 8.62 -15.57
CA HIS A 59 9.66 8.58 -15.31
C HIS A 59 9.92 8.02 -13.92
N TYR A 60 10.62 6.89 -13.83
CA TYR A 60 10.94 6.23 -12.58
C TYR A 60 12.26 5.45 -12.65
N ASN A 61 12.83 5.20 -11.47
CA ASN A 61 13.80 4.15 -11.27
C ASN A 61 13.12 2.92 -10.69
N GLU A 62 13.41 1.74 -11.24
CA GLU A 62 12.81 0.48 -10.82
C GLU A 62 13.86 -0.44 -10.19
N LEU A 63 13.49 -1.07 -9.09
CA LEU A 63 14.20 -2.19 -8.48
C LEU A 63 13.26 -3.40 -8.46
N LEU A 64 13.71 -4.52 -9.06
CA LEU A 64 13.12 -5.83 -8.88
C LEU A 64 14.05 -6.66 -8.00
N ALA A 65 13.57 -7.06 -6.82
CA ALA A 65 14.25 -8.00 -5.92
C ALA A 65 13.61 -9.39 -6.07
N GLU A 66 14.37 -10.35 -6.56
CA GLU A 66 13.94 -11.75 -6.70
C GLU A 66 14.28 -12.50 -5.41
N LEU A 67 13.26 -13.02 -4.73
CA LEU A 67 13.36 -13.68 -3.44
C LEU A 67 13.01 -15.15 -3.57
N ARG A 68 13.66 -15.99 -2.76
CA ARG A 68 13.34 -17.40 -2.59
C ARG A 68 13.18 -17.72 -1.11
N GLN A 69 12.16 -18.48 -0.75
CA GLN A 69 11.99 -19.05 0.57
C GLN A 69 12.55 -20.49 0.56
N PRO A 70 13.73 -20.75 1.12
CA PRO A 70 14.39 -22.07 1.02
C PRO A 70 13.58 -23.20 1.60
N SER A 71 12.84 -22.95 2.68
CA SER A 71 12.03 -23.98 3.36
C SER A 71 10.94 -24.58 2.49
N THR A 72 10.37 -23.80 1.56
CA THR A 72 9.28 -24.22 0.66
C THR A 72 9.73 -24.30 -0.81
N GLY A 73 10.87 -23.69 -1.14
CA GLY A 73 11.34 -23.51 -2.51
C GLY A 73 10.56 -22.46 -3.30
N ARG A 74 9.67 -21.69 -2.66
CA ARG A 74 8.81 -20.70 -3.29
C ARG A 74 9.58 -19.45 -3.68
N LEU A 75 9.15 -18.87 -4.81
CA LEU A 75 9.67 -17.61 -5.34
C LEU A 75 8.63 -16.51 -5.15
N MET A 76 9.10 -15.35 -4.71
CA MET A 76 8.32 -14.12 -4.63
C MET A 76 9.24 -12.96 -5.02
N ASN A 77 8.76 -12.07 -5.87
CA ASN A 77 9.49 -10.88 -6.24
C ASN A 77 8.88 -9.65 -5.58
N LEU A 78 9.71 -8.69 -5.21
CA LEU A 78 9.29 -7.36 -4.80
C LEU A 78 9.73 -6.39 -5.88
N ARG A 79 8.76 -5.66 -6.45
CA ARG A 79 9.01 -4.63 -7.43
C ARG A 79 8.74 -3.27 -6.82
N PHE A 80 9.71 -2.36 -6.91
CA PHE A 80 9.63 -0.97 -6.48
C PHE A 80 9.82 -0.07 -7.69
N ARG A 81 8.97 0.95 -7.83
CA ARG A 81 9.13 2.07 -8.75
C ARG A 81 9.20 3.36 -7.96
N VAL A 82 10.30 4.07 -8.08
CA VAL A 82 10.56 5.32 -7.36
C VAL A 82 10.46 6.47 -8.34
N TYR A 83 9.57 7.40 -8.04
CA TYR A 83 9.28 8.62 -8.78
C TYR A 83 9.78 9.83 -7.98
N ASP A 84 9.81 11.00 -8.60
CA ASP A 84 10.17 12.24 -7.90
C ASP A 84 9.16 12.63 -6.81
N ASP A 85 7.91 12.17 -6.93
CA ASP A 85 6.79 12.46 -6.04
C ASP A 85 6.30 11.28 -5.21
N GLY A 86 7.01 10.14 -5.23
CA GLY A 86 6.65 8.99 -4.41
C GLY A 86 7.19 7.65 -4.87
N VAL A 87 6.63 6.59 -4.32
CA VAL A 87 6.99 5.21 -4.62
C VAL A 87 5.74 4.35 -4.76
N GLY A 88 5.77 3.42 -5.71
CA GLY A 88 4.87 2.27 -5.76
C GLY A 88 5.66 0.98 -5.59
N PHE A 89 5.10 0.01 -4.85
CA PHE A 89 5.67 -1.32 -4.76
C PHE A 89 4.58 -2.39 -4.74
N ARG A 90 4.94 -3.60 -5.19
CA ARG A 90 4.00 -4.73 -5.23
C ARG A 90 4.73 -6.06 -5.11
N TYR A 91 3.97 -7.09 -4.78
CA TYR A 91 4.41 -8.48 -4.84
C TYR A 91 4.14 -9.06 -6.23
N GLU A 92 5.07 -9.86 -6.73
CA GLU A 92 4.92 -10.60 -7.98
C GLU A 92 5.30 -12.07 -7.77
N PHE A 93 4.49 -12.96 -8.29
CA PHE A 93 4.69 -14.41 -8.18
C PHE A 93 4.98 -14.97 -9.58
N PRO A 94 6.24 -15.32 -9.88
CA PRO A 94 6.58 -15.90 -11.18
C PRO A 94 5.99 -17.30 -11.35
N VAL A 95 5.99 -17.80 -12.58
CA VAL A 95 5.66 -19.20 -12.85
C VAL A 95 6.60 -20.10 -12.06
N GLN A 96 6.05 -21.01 -11.27
CA GLN A 96 6.78 -21.90 -10.38
C GLN A 96 5.95 -23.15 -10.02
N PRO A 97 6.57 -24.30 -9.77
CA PRO A 97 5.83 -25.51 -9.41
C PRO A 97 5.34 -25.52 -7.94
N ASN A 98 5.99 -24.76 -7.05
CA ASN A 98 5.74 -24.81 -5.60
C ASN A 98 4.68 -23.82 -5.11
N LEU A 99 4.12 -22.98 -6.00
CA LEU A 99 3.05 -22.03 -5.69
C LEU A 99 2.28 -21.75 -6.98
N VAL A 100 1.34 -22.63 -7.34
CA VAL A 100 0.55 -22.49 -8.57
C VAL A 100 -0.78 -21.80 -8.29
N TYR A 101 -1.55 -22.31 -7.34
CA TYR A 101 -2.79 -21.73 -6.83
C TYR A 101 -2.64 -21.49 -5.35
N PHE A 102 -3.02 -20.33 -4.87
CA PHE A 102 -2.97 -20.01 -3.47
C PHE A 102 -4.02 -18.97 -3.08
N VAL A 103 -4.36 -18.97 -1.81
CA VAL A 103 -5.35 -18.05 -1.24
C VAL A 103 -4.63 -17.16 -0.23
N VAL A 104 -4.77 -15.85 -0.40
CA VAL A 104 -4.26 -14.85 0.54
C VAL A 104 -5.26 -14.72 1.69
N ALA A 105 -4.82 -14.99 2.91
CA ALA A 105 -5.59 -14.78 4.13
C ALA A 105 -5.43 -13.34 4.63
N GLU A 106 -4.21 -12.77 4.56
CA GLU A 106 -3.95 -11.36 4.85
C GLU A 106 -2.66 -10.89 4.17
N GLU A 107 -2.56 -9.58 3.96
CA GLU A 107 -1.34 -8.92 3.50
C GLU A 107 -0.74 -8.10 4.64
N HIS A 108 0.47 -8.47 5.07
CA HIS A 108 1.21 -7.83 6.15
C HIS A 108 2.17 -6.75 5.64
N THR A 109 1.66 -5.85 4.79
CA THR A 109 2.42 -4.68 4.34
C THR A 109 2.33 -3.58 5.39
N GLN A 110 3.46 -3.23 5.98
CA GLN A 110 3.54 -2.22 7.03
C GLN A 110 4.01 -0.86 6.50
N PHE A 111 3.56 0.20 7.18
CA PHE A 111 3.96 1.59 6.98
C PHE A 111 4.25 2.19 8.36
N ALA A 112 5.48 2.01 8.86
CA ALA A 112 5.90 2.53 10.17
C ALA A 112 6.23 4.02 10.07
N MET A 113 5.31 4.86 10.53
CA MET A 113 5.41 6.31 10.38
C MET A 113 6.56 6.89 11.21
N ALA A 114 7.23 7.90 10.64
CA ALA A 114 8.37 8.54 11.30
C ALA A 114 7.98 9.36 12.54
N GLY A 115 6.73 9.79 12.63
CA GLY A 115 6.21 10.60 13.73
C GLY A 115 4.70 10.52 13.88
N ASP A 116 4.19 11.18 14.91
CA ASP A 116 2.75 11.32 15.18
C ASP A 116 2.17 12.46 14.32
N HIS A 117 1.96 12.16 13.04
CA HIS A 117 1.55 13.12 12.03
C HIS A 117 0.11 13.57 12.20
N ILE A 118 -0.23 14.77 11.71
CA ILE A 118 -1.62 15.16 11.45
C ILE A 118 -2.12 14.34 10.27
N ALA A 119 -3.28 13.74 10.41
CA ALA A 119 -3.92 12.95 9.36
C ALA A 119 -5.34 13.44 9.11
N TRP A 120 -5.76 13.41 7.85
CA TRP A 120 -7.15 13.51 7.41
C TRP A 120 -7.59 12.11 7.00
N TRP A 121 -8.50 11.54 7.77
CA TRP A 121 -8.87 10.13 7.66
C TRP A 121 -10.38 9.91 7.74
N ILE A 122 -10.82 8.82 7.15
CA ILE A 122 -12.18 8.29 7.22
C ILE A 122 -12.11 6.98 7.99
N ALA A 123 -13.11 6.71 8.85
CA ALA A 123 -13.20 5.45 9.59
C ALA A 123 -13.17 4.23 8.65
N GLY A 124 -12.39 3.23 9.01
CA GLY A 124 -12.26 2.00 8.23
C GLY A 124 -13.53 1.16 8.29
N ASP A 125 -14.11 0.88 7.11
CA ASP A 125 -15.35 0.14 6.95
C ASP A 125 -15.31 -0.65 5.64
N TYR A 126 -15.82 -1.89 5.65
CA TYR A 126 -15.81 -2.74 4.45
C TYR A 126 -16.95 -2.43 3.47
N ASP A 127 -18.02 -1.80 3.93
CA ASP A 127 -19.24 -1.61 3.16
C ASP A 127 -19.41 -0.19 2.64
N THR A 128 -18.77 0.81 3.26
CA THR A 128 -18.93 2.22 2.90
C THR A 128 -17.63 3.01 3.00
N GLN A 129 -17.52 4.07 2.16
CA GLN A 129 -16.47 5.11 2.24
C GLN A 129 -17.09 6.51 2.37
N GLU A 130 -18.34 6.60 2.84
CA GLU A 130 -19.14 7.83 2.83
C GLU A 130 -19.15 8.59 4.16
N TYR A 131 -18.27 8.23 5.09
CA TYR A 131 -18.05 9.00 6.31
C TYR A 131 -17.35 10.33 6.00
N ASP A 132 -17.59 11.34 6.82
CA ASP A 132 -16.85 12.59 6.75
C ASP A 132 -15.39 12.42 7.15
N TYR A 133 -14.51 13.23 6.58
CA TYR A 133 -13.12 13.29 6.99
C TYR A 133 -12.97 13.82 8.42
N THR A 134 -12.17 13.15 9.20
CA THR A 134 -11.76 13.58 10.54
C THR A 134 -10.30 14.01 10.50
N GLU A 135 -9.98 15.16 11.10
CA GLU A 135 -8.60 15.61 11.30
C GLU A 135 -8.13 15.30 12.72
N SER A 136 -6.97 14.64 12.83
CA SER A 136 -6.33 14.38 14.12
C SER A 136 -4.86 14.00 13.99
N ARG A 137 -4.15 13.91 15.11
CA ARG A 137 -2.91 13.15 15.22
C ARG A 137 -3.20 11.66 15.04
N LEU A 138 -2.22 10.87 14.59
CA LEU A 138 -2.36 9.42 14.46
C LEU A 138 -2.68 8.77 15.81
N SER A 139 -2.03 9.20 16.89
CA SER A 139 -2.27 8.71 18.25
C SER A 139 -3.69 9.01 18.79
N GLU A 140 -4.43 9.92 18.18
CA GLU A 140 -5.78 10.32 18.60
C GLU A 140 -6.89 9.57 17.85
N ILE A 141 -6.57 8.80 16.80
CA ILE A 141 -7.56 8.13 15.92
C ILE A 141 -8.51 7.27 16.76
N ARG A 142 -7.97 6.43 17.67
CA ARG A 142 -8.79 5.58 18.56
C ARG A 142 -9.80 6.37 19.36
N GLY A 143 -9.37 7.48 19.93
CA GLY A 143 -10.23 8.33 20.79
C GLY A 143 -11.33 9.05 20.01
N LYS A 144 -11.11 9.32 18.72
CA LYS A 144 -12.07 10.03 17.85
C LYS A 144 -12.93 9.10 17.01
N MET A 145 -12.60 7.80 16.92
CA MET A 145 -13.26 6.84 16.03
C MET A 145 -14.79 6.84 16.18
N ALA A 146 -15.31 6.79 17.40
CA ALA A 146 -16.74 6.74 17.64
C ALA A 146 -17.50 7.99 17.12
N GLY A 147 -16.84 9.15 17.12
CA GLY A 147 -17.41 10.40 16.60
C GLY A 147 -17.22 10.59 15.09
N ALA A 148 -16.37 9.76 14.47
CA ALA A 148 -16.10 9.79 13.03
C ALA A 148 -17.06 8.90 12.21
N ILE A 149 -17.87 8.08 12.89
CA ILE A 149 -18.82 7.16 12.27
C ILE A 149 -20.20 7.84 12.27
N SER A 150 -20.74 8.06 11.08
CA SER A 150 -22.11 8.54 10.86
C SER A 150 -23.00 7.41 10.35
N ASP A 151 -24.33 7.58 10.43
CA ASP A 151 -25.29 6.59 9.95
C ASP A 151 -25.16 6.41 8.43
N ASN A 152 -25.05 5.18 7.98
CA ASN A 152 -25.03 4.76 6.59
C ASN A 152 -25.91 3.53 6.37
N ALA A 153 -26.25 3.25 5.11
CA ALA A 153 -27.14 2.14 4.75
C ALA A 153 -26.56 0.76 5.07
N SER A 154 -25.25 0.61 5.00
CA SER A 154 -24.49 -0.59 5.37
C SER A 154 -23.19 -0.18 6.03
N GLN A 155 -22.83 -0.83 7.12
CA GLN A 155 -21.66 -0.47 7.93
C GLN A 155 -21.02 -1.73 8.53
N THR A 156 -19.74 -1.91 8.27
CA THR A 156 -18.94 -2.99 8.85
C THR A 156 -17.54 -2.46 9.20
N GLN A 157 -17.46 -1.73 10.35
CA GLN A 157 -16.17 -1.31 10.89
C GLN A 157 -15.37 -2.53 11.34
N PHE A 158 -14.08 -2.56 11.01
CA PHE A 158 -13.24 -3.71 11.32
C PHE A 158 -12.31 -3.48 12.52
N SER A 159 -12.08 -2.22 12.92
CA SER A 159 -11.10 -1.90 13.97
C SER A 159 -11.35 -0.51 14.57
N PRO A 160 -11.08 -0.30 15.88
CA PRO A 160 -11.14 1.02 16.50
C PRO A 160 -10.03 1.98 16.05
N THR A 161 -9.08 1.53 15.24
CA THR A 161 -7.98 2.32 14.67
C THR A 161 -7.83 2.09 13.17
N GLY A 162 -8.83 1.44 12.55
CA GLY A 162 -8.89 1.22 11.12
C GLY A 162 -9.27 2.49 10.37
N VAL A 163 -8.58 2.77 9.26
CA VAL A 163 -8.87 3.90 8.38
C VAL A 163 -8.91 3.48 6.93
N GLN A 164 -9.62 4.25 6.12
CA GLN A 164 -9.68 4.07 4.67
C GLN A 164 -8.39 4.55 3.99
N THR A 165 -8.13 4.07 2.79
CA THR A 165 -7.27 4.72 1.81
C THR A 165 -8.14 5.54 0.83
N SER A 166 -7.69 6.66 0.31
CA SER A 166 -6.36 7.24 0.47
C SER A 166 -6.25 7.97 1.81
N LEU A 167 -5.15 7.74 2.52
CA LEU A 167 -4.87 8.39 3.79
C LEU A 167 -3.91 9.56 3.56
N GLN A 168 -4.37 10.77 3.83
CA GLN A 168 -3.56 11.99 3.72
C GLN A 168 -2.99 12.39 5.08
N MET A 169 -1.69 12.70 5.12
CA MET A 169 -1.01 13.13 6.34
C MET A 169 -0.12 14.36 6.09
N LYS A 170 0.22 15.05 7.17
CA LYS A 170 1.20 16.12 7.19
C LYS A 170 2.11 15.98 8.40
N THR A 171 3.42 16.05 8.14
CA THR A 171 4.45 16.01 9.18
C THR A 171 4.63 17.39 9.82
N ASP A 172 5.17 17.45 11.04
CA ASP A 172 5.45 18.72 11.72
C ASP A 172 6.53 19.54 11.00
N ASP A 173 7.41 18.90 10.24
CA ASP A 173 8.48 19.54 9.46
C ASP A 173 8.08 19.82 8.00
N GLY A 174 6.78 19.70 7.68
CA GLY A 174 6.16 20.26 6.48
C GLY A 174 6.06 19.32 5.28
N LEU A 175 6.31 18.00 5.42
CA LEU A 175 6.03 17.05 4.37
C LEU A 175 4.54 16.68 4.35
N TYR A 176 4.01 16.47 3.14
CA TYR A 176 2.72 15.86 2.89
C TYR A 176 2.94 14.42 2.42
N ILE A 177 2.19 13.49 2.98
CA ILE A 177 2.31 12.06 2.72
C ILE A 177 0.92 11.53 2.39
N ASN A 178 0.81 10.70 1.33
CA ASN A 178 -0.43 10.01 1.01
C ASN A 178 -0.13 8.52 0.85
N ILE A 179 -0.90 7.66 1.53
CA ILE A 179 -0.85 6.22 1.38
C ILE A 179 -2.10 5.78 0.63
N HIS A 180 -1.90 5.07 -0.49
CA HIS A 180 -2.98 4.56 -1.32
C HIS A 180 -2.56 3.28 -2.07
N GLU A 181 -3.34 2.88 -3.04
CA GLU A 181 -3.08 1.77 -3.95
C GLU A 181 -3.37 2.14 -5.40
N ALA A 182 -2.79 1.39 -6.34
CA ALA A 182 -3.05 1.54 -7.76
C ALA A 182 -3.16 0.17 -8.44
N ALA A 183 -3.82 0.12 -9.61
CA ALA A 183 -4.08 -1.10 -10.35
C ALA A 183 -4.77 -2.20 -9.50
N LEU A 184 -5.84 -1.83 -8.83
CA LEU A 184 -6.68 -2.76 -8.08
C LEU A 184 -7.49 -3.63 -9.05
N VAL A 185 -6.90 -4.77 -9.44
CA VAL A 185 -7.48 -5.72 -10.38
C VAL A 185 -7.33 -7.13 -9.79
N ASP A 186 -8.44 -7.86 -9.71
CA ASP A 186 -8.51 -9.25 -9.20
C ASP A 186 -7.89 -9.43 -7.80
N TYR A 187 -8.04 -8.42 -6.94
CA TYR A 187 -7.52 -8.40 -5.58
C TYR A 187 -8.41 -7.57 -4.66
N SER A 188 -8.31 -7.78 -3.36
CA SER A 188 -9.09 -7.03 -2.37
C SER A 188 -8.58 -5.61 -2.16
N CYS A 189 -9.52 -4.69 -1.93
CA CYS A 189 -9.26 -3.31 -1.57
C CYS A 189 -8.49 -3.22 -0.25
N MET A 190 -7.50 -2.32 -0.19
CA MET A 190 -6.69 -2.07 0.98
C MET A 190 -7.32 -0.99 1.88
N HIS A 191 -7.49 -1.33 3.14
CA HIS A 191 -7.63 -0.42 4.28
C HIS A 191 -6.32 -0.45 5.07
N LEU A 192 -6.22 0.40 6.09
CA LEU A 192 -5.08 0.48 6.97
C LEU A 192 -5.54 0.30 8.43
N ASN A 193 -4.87 -0.57 9.16
CA ASN A 193 -5.08 -0.72 10.60
C ASN A 193 -3.88 -0.16 11.37
N LEU A 194 -4.11 0.75 12.31
CA LEU A 194 -3.04 1.44 13.03
C LEU A 194 -2.74 0.76 14.38
N ASP A 195 -1.50 0.33 14.56
CA ASP A 195 -0.92 0.21 15.90
C ASP A 195 -0.62 1.63 16.42
N ASP A 196 -1.54 2.17 17.20
CA ASP A 196 -1.51 3.55 17.70
C ASP A 196 -0.44 3.79 18.79
N LYS A 197 0.19 2.72 19.31
CA LYS A 197 1.31 2.81 20.25
C LYS A 197 2.65 2.99 19.55
N ASN A 198 2.83 2.26 18.45
CA ASN A 198 4.07 2.25 17.68
C ASN A 198 4.00 3.12 16.43
N LEU A 199 2.82 3.67 16.09
CA LEU A 199 2.52 4.45 14.90
C LEU A 199 2.85 3.67 13.61
N VAL A 200 2.41 2.41 13.56
CA VAL A 200 2.59 1.52 12.42
C VAL A 200 1.23 1.21 11.82
N PHE A 201 1.02 1.63 10.58
CA PHE A 201 -0.09 1.10 9.80
C PHE A 201 0.30 -0.25 9.21
N GLU A 202 -0.67 -1.15 9.15
CA GLU A 202 -0.59 -2.39 8.42
C GLU A 202 -1.77 -2.46 7.46
N SER A 203 -1.54 -2.97 6.24
CA SER A 203 -2.60 -3.22 5.29
C SER A 203 -3.64 -4.13 5.92
N TRP A 204 -4.91 -3.85 5.64
CA TRP A 204 -6.05 -4.62 6.12
C TRP A 204 -7.03 -4.79 4.97
N LEU A 205 -7.04 -5.96 4.38
CA LEU A 205 -7.79 -6.19 3.15
C LEU A 205 -9.26 -6.50 3.42
N THR A 206 -10.14 -6.08 2.52
CA THR A 206 -11.55 -6.46 2.56
C THR A 206 -11.70 -7.96 2.39
N PRO A 207 -12.33 -8.69 3.32
CA PRO A 207 -12.56 -10.12 3.21
C PRO A 207 -13.71 -10.47 2.25
N ASP A 208 -13.68 -11.66 1.69
CA ASP A 208 -14.87 -12.28 1.12
C ASP A 208 -15.78 -12.87 2.22
N ALA A 209 -16.87 -13.54 1.81
CA ALA A 209 -17.85 -14.12 2.73
C ALA A 209 -17.30 -15.21 3.67
N VAL A 210 -16.13 -15.78 3.38
CA VAL A 210 -15.46 -16.82 4.19
C VAL A 210 -14.16 -16.32 4.83
N GLY A 211 -13.85 -15.05 4.69
CA GLY A 211 -12.71 -14.38 5.33
C GLY A 211 -11.44 -14.32 4.49
N ASN A 212 -11.42 -14.90 3.28
CA ASN A 212 -10.27 -14.83 2.39
C ASN A 212 -10.16 -13.47 1.71
N LYS A 213 -8.94 -13.09 1.32
CA LYS A 213 -8.65 -11.78 0.73
C LYS A 213 -8.43 -11.83 -0.78
N ALA A 214 -7.77 -12.86 -1.28
CA ALA A 214 -7.58 -13.04 -2.72
C ALA A 214 -7.35 -14.50 -3.10
N TYR A 215 -7.77 -14.87 -4.31
CA TYR A 215 -7.53 -16.18 -4.92
C TYR A 215 -6.59 -15.98 -6.11
N MET A 216 -5.39 -16.47 -6.02
CA MET A 216 -4.34 -16.18 -6.97
C MET A 216 -3.84 -17.41 -7.70
N GLN A 217 -3.45 -17.23 -8.96
CA GLN A 217 -2.79 -18.24 -9.78
C GLN A 217 -1.51 -17.65 -10.37
N ALA A 218 -0.34 -18.26 -10.07
CA ALA A 218 0.92 -17.83 -10.66
C ALA A 218 0.97 -18.13 -12.19
N PRO A 219 1.48 -17.21 -13.03
CA PRO A 219 2.06 -15.94 -12.66
C PRO A 219 1.00 -14.91 -12.22
N ALA A 220 1.26 -14.21 -11.13
CA ALA A 220 0.35 -13.23 -10.56
C ALA A 220 1.09 -12.02 -9.99
N LYS A 221 0.36 -10.93 -9.79
CA LYS A 221 0.85 -9.72 -9.14
C LYS A 221 -0.26 -9.12 -8.27
N THR A 222 0.12 -8.47 -7.17
CA THR A 222 -0.81 -7.68 -6.36
C THR A 222 -0.99 -6.28 -6.95
N PRO A 223 -2.00 -5.51 -6.53
CA PRO A 223 -2.01 -4.07 -6.74
C PRO A 223 -0.73 -3.41 -6.22
N TRP A 224 -0.44 -2.22 -6.70
CA TRP A 224 0.61 -1.40 -6.16
C TRP A 224 0.19 -0.79 -4.83
N ARG A 225 1.06 -0.85 -3.84
CA ARG A 225 0.98 -0.05 -2.62
C ARG A 225 1.76 1.23 -2.87
N THR A 226 1.14 2.38 -2.65
CA THR A 226 1.71 3.67 -3.04
C THR A 226 1.92 4.57 -1.84
N VAL A 227 3.03 5.30 -1.86
CA VAL A 227 3.32 6.37 -0.91
C VAL A 227 3.76 7.59 -1.71
N MET A 228 2.89 8.59 -1.81
CA MET A 228 3.25 9.89 -2.36
C MET A 228 3.83 10.76 -1.26
N VAL A 229 4.86 11.55 -1.58
CA VAL A 229 5.52 12.47 -0.65
C VAL A 229 5.88 13.75 -1.37
N SER A 230 5.58 14.90 -0.75
CA SER A 230 6.00 16.21 -1.23
C SER A 230 6.13 17.20 -0.08
N ASP A 231 6.95 18.23 -0.25
CA ASP A 231 6.99 19.40 0.61
C ASP A 231 6.01 20.52 0.17
N ASP A 232 5.24 20.26 -0.89
CA ASP A 232 4.22 21.18 -1.40
C ASP A 232 2.88 20.44 -1.60
N ALA A 233 1.83 20.87 -0.86
CA ALA A 233 0.49 20.27 -0.97
C ALA A 233 -0.09 20.30 -2.39
N ARG A 234 0.29 21.28 -3.22
CA ARG A 234 -0.20 21.39 -4.60
C ARG A 234 0.33 20.26 -5.48
N GLN A 235 1.53 19.78 -5.20
CA GLN A 235 2.12 18.66 -5.93
C GLN A 235 1.39 17.34 -5.64
N MET A 236 0.82 17.18 -4.44
CA MET A 236 -0.02 16.01 -4.13
C MET A 236 -1.25 15.94 -5.05
N LEU A 237 -1.88 17.08 -5.37
CA LEU A 237 -3.02 17.16 -6.30
C LEU A 237 -2.58 16.99 -7.76
N ALA A 238 -1.37 17.43 -8.10
CA ALA A 238 -0.85 17.38 -9.47
C ALA A 238 -0.13 16.05 -9.80
N SER A 239 0.03 15.16 -8.83
CA SER A 239 0.74 13.88 -9.01
C SER A 239 0.01 12.99 -10.01
N ASN A 240 0.77 12.41 -10.94
CA ASN A 240 0.31 11.38 -11.87
C ASN A 240 0.79 9.97 -11.45
N LEU A 241 1.30 9.80 -10.23
CA LEU A 241 1.86 8.54 -9.77
C LEU A 241 0.86 7.38 -9.89
N ILE A 242 -0.37 7.59 -9.42
CA ILE A 242 -1.43 6.56 -9.49
C ILE A 242 -1.75 6.21 -10.95
N LEU A 243 -1.83 7.21 -11.84
CA LEU A 243 -2.08 6.97 -13.27
C LEU A 243 -0.93 6.19 -13.92
N ASN A 244 0.31 6.54 -13.59
CA ASN A 244 1.52 5.90 -14.11
C ASN A 244 1.72 4.46 -13.62
N LEU A 245 1.12 4.08 -12.50
CA LEU A 245 1.16 2.72 -11.95
C LEU A 245 0.01 1.82 -12.43
N ASN A 246 -1.04 2.40 -13.03
CA ASN A 246 -2.06 1.63 -13.73
C ASN A 246 -1.55 1.30 -15.15
N GLU A 247 -1.76 0.06 -15.54
CA GLU A 247 -1.47 -0.36 -16.91
C GLU A 247 -2.56 0.20 -17.84
N PRO A 248 -2.21 0.74 -19.02
CA PRO A 248 -3.20 1.28 -19.97
C PRO A 248 -4.11 0.20 -20.52
#